data_f49abcf7b4236b12c3f62623170aab69
#
_entry.id   f49abcf7b4236b12c3f62623170aab69
#
_cell.length_a   1.000
_cell.length_b   1.000
_cell.length_c   1.000
_cell.angle_alpha   90.00
_cell.angle_beta   90.00
_cell.angle_gamma   90.00
#
_symmetry.space_group_name_H-M   'P 1'
#
loop_
_entity.id
_entity.type
_entity.pdbx_description
1 polymer ?
#
loop_
_entity_poly.entity_id
_entity_poly.type
_entity_poly.pdbx_seq_one_letter_code
_entity_poly.pdbx_strand_id
1 'polypeptide(L)'
;MTDLTVGKPWTVLWKFSLPMFVSVIFQQMYSIFDSIIAGKFAGEDALAAVGASYPITMIFMAFAVGSNVGCCVVISQFFGGKEFSKVKTASTTTIISCTILATVLTVFGLEFSTPLMRMINTPDNIFRDGELYLKIYIAGLIFLFLYNVGTGIYNAMGDSKTPLYLLIGSSVGNVVLDYVFVKFFKWGVAGVAWATFIAQGVACVFSLLILVKKTAKIKTEDKPPLFSGKILKKITLYSIPSILQQSFISVGNIFVQYLVNSFGSSCIAGYSSAIKLNTFAITSFTTLSNGLSSFVAQNYGAGRNDRIKSGYKAGLVISAIVAVPFILCFFCMPKTMINLFLDDGGTKAVEIGTTFLRIISPFYVFVGIKIMSDGALRGKGAMQYFMISTFTDLILRVVLAFVLARPYGSTGIWLSWPIGWLVSVVFARVKVMKKELNEE
;
A
#
# COMPACT_ATOMS: atom_id res chain seq x y z
N MET A 1 9.36 7.17 -20.01
CA MET A 1 8.93 8.32 -19.22
C MET A 1 7.81 9.01 -20.00
N THR A 2 6.69 9.25 -19.36
CA THR A 2 5.51 9.87 -19.98
C THR A 2 5.25 11.20 -19.30
N ASP A 3 5.15 12.26 -20.07
CA ASP A 3 4.75 13.57 -19.57
C ASP A 3 3.24 13.56 -19.31
N LEU A 4 2.85 13.59 -18.03
CA LEU A 4 1.44 13.57 -17.62
C LEU A 4 0.77 14.94 -17.77
N THR A 5 1.53 15.98 -18.16
CA THR A 5 1.02 17.34 -18.38
C THR A 5 0.46 17.53 -19.79
N VAL A 6 0.62 16.55 -20.70
CA VAL A 6 0.23 16.62 -22.11
C VAL A 6 -0.84 15.56 -22.43
N GLY A 7 -1.72 15.87 -23.38
CA GLY A 7 -2.78 14.97 -23.85
C GLY A 7 -4.10 15.07 -23.03
N LYS A 8 -5.12 14.30 -23.40
CA LYS A 8 -6.41 14.29 -22.69
C LYS A 8 -6.26 13.67 -21.31
N PRO A 9 -6.64 14.33 -20.19
CA PRO A 9 -6.44 13.85 -18.82
C PRO A 9 -6.94 12.42 -18.59
N TRP A 10 -8.12 12.09 -19.09
CA TRP A 10 -8.70 10.74 -19.03
C TRP A 10 -7.78 9.66 -19.60
N THR A 11 -7.33 9.87 -20.84
CA THR A 11 -6.51 8.88 -21.54
C THR A 11 -5.13 8.72 -20.89
N VAL A 12 -4.54 9.84 -20.47
CA VAL A 12 -3.22 9.87 -19.83
C VAL A 12 -3.28 9.15 -18.49
N LEU A 13 -4.27 9.49 -17.66
CA LEU A 13 -4.45 8.90 -16.34
C LEU A 13 -4.72 7.38 -16.45
N TRP A 14 -5.61 6.98 -17.36
CA TRP A 14 -5.92 5.55 -17.56
C TRP A 14 -4.70 4.77 -18.03
N LYS A 15 -4.00 5.24 -19.06
CA LYS A 15 -2.79 4.56 -19.56
C LYS A 15 -1.67 4.47 -18.53
N PHE A 16 -1.57 5.47 -17.65
CA PHE A 16 -0.57 5.48 -16.58
C PHE A 16 -0.97 4.57 -15.41
N SER A 17 -2.24 4.58 -15.01
CA SER A 17 -2.73 3.81 -13.85
C SER A 17 -2.96 2.32 -14.16
N LEU A 18 -3.22 1.96 -15.42
CA LEU A 18 -3.48 0.56 -15.79
C LEU A 18 -2.31 -0.39 -15.47
N PRO A 19 -1.04 -0.09 -15.80
CA PRO A 19 0.07 -0.93 -15.38
C PRO A 19 0.20 -1.04 -13.85
N MET A 20 -0.08 0.04 -13.12
CA MET A 20 -0.08 0.02 -11.65
C MET A 20 -1.19 -0.90 -11.11
N PHE A 21 -2.39 -0.86 -11.71
CA PHE A 21 -3.50 -1.73 -11.34
C PHE A 21 -3.18 -3.21 -11.62
N VAL A 22 -2.58 -3.51 -12.77
CA VAL A 22 -2.10 -4.87 -13.09
C VAL A 22 -1.06 -5.34 -12.08
N SER A 23 -0.17 -4.45 -11.60
CA SER A 23 0.79 -4.77 -10.53
C SER A 23 0.10 -5.26 -9.25
N VAL A 24 -1.04 -4.66 -8.87
CA VAL A 24 -1.81 -5.11 -7.68
C VAL A 24 -2.32 -6.53 -7.85
N ILE A 25 -2.83 -6.88 -9.04
CA ILE A 25 -3.32 -8.23 -9.33
C ILE A 25 -2.18 -9.23 -9.16
N PHE A 26 -1.02 -8.96 -9.76
CA PHE A 26 0.16 -9.83 -9.61
C PHE A 26 0.64 -9.94 -8.17
N GLN A 27 0.63 -8.83 -7.42
CA GLN A 27 1.01 -8.81 -6.01
C GLN A 27 0.07 -9.66 -5.14
N GLN A 28 -1.24 -9.60 -5.40
CA GLN A 28 -2.22 -10.41 -4.66
C GLN A 28 -2.09 -11.90 -5.03
N MET A 29 -1.90 -12.22 -6.31
CA MET A 29 -1.65 -13.61 -6.74
C MET A 29 -0.37 -14.16 -6.11
N TYR A 30 0.71 -13.38 -6.13
CA TYR A 30 1.97 -13.75 -5.50
C TYR A 30 1.78 -14.07 -4.01
N SER A 31 1.11 -13.20 -3.27
CA SER A 31 0.85 -13.40 -1.82
C SER A 31 0.05 -14.68 -1.53
N ILE A 32 -0.85 -15.06 -2.44
CA ILE A 32 -1.60 -16.34 -2.33
C ILE A 32 -0.67 -17.52 -2.58
N PHE A 33 0.15 -17.48 -3.63
CA PHE A 33 1.09 -18.57 -3.95
C PHE A 33 2.14 -18.78 -2.85
N ASP A 34 2.70 -17.68 -2.32
CA ASP A 34 3.64 -17.70 -1.21
C ASP A 34 3.03 -18.39 0.04
N SER A 35 1.81 -18.01 0.40
CA SER A 35 1.07 -18.63 1.51
C SER A 35 0.78 -20.11 1.27
N ILE A 36 0.45 -20.52 0.02
CA ILE A 36 0.21 -21.92 -0.33
C ILE A 36 1.51 -22.73 -0.21
N ILE A 37 2.63 -22.19 -0.69
CA ILE A 37 3.93 -22.88 -0.63
C ILE A 37 4.38 -23.00 0.83
N ALA A 38 4.30 -21.94 1.61
CA ALA A 38 4.64 -21.96 3.03
C ALA A 38 3.78 -22.99 3.80
N GLY A 39 2.45 -22.95 3.64
CA GLY A 39 1.56 -23.86 4.33
C GLY A 39 1.71 -25.33 3.89
N LYS A 40 1.82 -25.59 2.58
CA LYS A 40 1.81 -26.94 2.02
C LYS A 40 3.14 -27.68 2.16
N PHE A 41 4.26 -26.95 2.09
CA PHE A 41 5.60 -27.56 2.04
C PHE A 41 6.48 -27.25 3.26
N ALA A 42 6.27 -26.12 3.97
CA ALA A 42 6.98 -25.79 5.20
C ALA A 42 6.20 -26.19 6.46
N GLY A 43 4.88 -26.42 6.35
CA GLY A 43 4.00 -26.85 7.43
C GLY A 43 3.21 -25.73 8.12
N GLU A 44 2.26 -26.12 8.96
CA GLU A 44 1.36 -25.18 9.65
C GLU A 44 2.11 -24.25 10.60
N ASP A 45 3.08 -24.78 11.35
CA ASP A 45 3.89 -23.97 12.27
C ASP A 45 4.72 -22.91 11.54
N ALA A 46 5.22 -23.22 10.34
CA ALA A 46 5.94 -22.27 9.50
C ALA A 46 5.03 -21.13 9.05
N LEU A 47 3.83 -21.43 8.58
CA LEU A 47 2.84 -20.43 8.18
C LEU A 47 2.42 -19.57 9.39
N ALA A 48 2.25 -20.18 10.57
CA ALA A 48 1.94 -19.48 11.82
C ALA A 48 3.08 -18.56 12.25
N ALA A 49 4.35 -18.98 12.12
CA ALA A 49 5.54 -18.20 12.44
C ALA A 49 5.66 -16.94 11.56
N VAL A 50 5.45 -17.10 10.24
CA VAL A 50 5.40 -15.97 9.28
C VAL A 50 4.25 -15.02 9.65
N GLY A 51 3.07 -15.57 9.93
CA GLY A 51 1.90 -14.79 10.34
C GLY A 51 2.10 -14.00 11.63
N ALA A 52 2.76 -14.59 12.62
CA ALA A 52 3.08 -13.93 13.90
C ALA A 52 4.00 -12.72 13.69
N SER A 53 4.93 -12.77 12.73
CA SER A 53 5.84 -11.65 12.42
C SER A 53 5.16 -10.49 11.67
N TYR A 54 3.98 -10.71 11.08
CA TYR A 54 3.30 -9.78 10.18
C TYR A 54 3.03 -8.39 10.79
N PRO A 55 2.54 -8.22 12.03
CA PRO A 55 2.31 -6.90 12.61
C PRO A 55 3.58 -6.05 12.69
N ILE A 56 4.73 -6.68 12.98
CA ILE A 56 6.02 -6.00 13.09
C ILE A 56 6.51 -5.60 11.68
N THR A 57 6.43 -6.52 10.72
CA THR A 57 6.84 -6.23 9.33
C THR A 57 6.01 -5.11 8.71
N MET A 58 4.71 -5.00 9.05
CA MET A 58 3.83 -3.91 8.60
C MET A 58 4.29 -2.53 9.08
N ILE A 59 4.87 -2.43 10.28
CA ILE A 59 5.42 -1.16 10.77
C ILE A 59 6.60 -0.72 9.88
N PHE A 60 7.55 -1.62 9.60
CA PHE A 60 8.67 -1.31 8.70
C PHE A 60 8.20 -0.99 7.27
N MET A 61 7.19 -1.72 6.79
CA MET A 61 6.57 -1.46 5.49
C MET A 61 5.93 -0.06 5.42
N ALA A 62 5.32 0.41 6.51
CA ALA A 62 4.73 1.75 6.57
C ALA A 62 5.77 2.86 6.31
N PHE A 63 6.98 2.71 6.85
CA PHE A 63 8.08 3.64 6.57
C PHE A 63 8.52 3.60 5.10
N ALA A 64 8.66 2.41 4.51
CA ALA A 64 9.06 2.26 3.12
C ALA A 64 8.01 2.84 2.15
N VAL A 65 6.73 2.51 2.35
CA VAL A 65 5.61 3.00 1.53
C VAL A 65 5.40 4.50 1.71
N GLY A 66 5.48 5.02 2.94
CA GLY A 66 5.34 6.45 3.21
C GLY A 66 6.49 7.26 2.58
N SER A 67 7.72 6.75 2.61
CA SER A 67 8.87 7.37 1.94
C SER A 67 8.71 7.39 0.41
N ASN A 68 8.20 6.29 -0.18
CA ASN A 68 7.83 6.21 -1.59
C ASN A 68 6.84 7.33 -1.96
N VAL A 69 5.74 7.47 -1.21
CA VAL A 69 4.71 8.48 -1.49
C VAL A 69 5.28 9.90 -1.43
N GLY A 70 6.05 10.23 -0.39
CA GLY A 70 6.64 11.55 -0.24
C GLY A 70 7.62 11.91 -1.36
N CYS A 71 8.53 11.01 -1.71
CA CYS A 71 9.48 11.26 -2.79
C CYS A 71 8.79 11.35 -4.15
N CYS A 72 7.79 10.47 -4.40
CA CYS A 72 7.03 10.46 -5.65
C CYS A 72 6.37 11.82 -5.90
N VAL A 73 5.69 12.40 -4.91
CA VAL A 73 5.02 13.70 -5.04
C VAL A 73 6.01 14.82 -5.33
N VAL A 74 7.10 14.91 -4.55
CA VAL A 74 8.08 16.01 -4.73
C VAL A 74 8.79 15.92 -6.07
N ILE A 75 9.22 14.73 -6.47
CA ILE A 75 9.88 14.51 -7.75
C ILE A 75 8.91 14.74 -8.91
N SER A 76 7.64 14.33 -8.78
CA SER A 76 6.60 14.62 -9.78
C SER A 76 6.40 16.11 -10.00
N GLN A 77 6.39 16.91 -8.91
CA GLN A 77 6.28 18.37 -9.02
C GLN A 77 7.45 18.96 -9.80
N PHE A 78 8.68 18.56 -9.47
CA PHE A 78 9.87 19.03 -10.21
C PHE A 78 9.87 18.55 -11.66
N PHE A 79 9.44 17.31 -11.91
CA PHE A 79 9.39 16.75 -13.26
C PHE A 79 8.37 17.50 -14.14
N GLY A 80 7.17 17.75 -13.60
CA GLY A 80 6.14 18.53 -14.28
C GLY A 80 6.54 19.97 -14.54
N GLY A 81 7.26 20.62 -13.59
CA GLY A 81 7.83 21.95 -13.75
C GLY A 81 9.06 22.00 -14.67
N LYS A 82 9.48 20.86 -15.26
CA LYS A 82 10.69 20.73 -16.11
C LYS A 82 11.99 21.11 -15.39
N GLU A 83 12.00 21.09 -14.07
CA GLU A 83 13.17 21.37 -13.23
C GLU A 83 14.09 20.12 -13.12
N PHE A 84 14.62 19.66 -14.25
CA PHE A 84 15.30 18.36 -14.34
C PHE A 84 16.56 18.24 -13.47
N SER A 85 17.26 19.33 -13.20
CA SER A 85 18.36 19.34 -12.23
C SER A 85 17.85 18.98 -10.82
N LYS A 86 16.73 19.56 -10.40
CA LYS A 86 16.10 19.22 -9.10
C LYS A 86 15.53 17.80 -9.09
N VAL A 87 15.04 17.27 -10.21
CA VAL A 87 14.61 15.86 -10.32
C VAL A 87 15.76 14.92 -10.01
N LYS A 88 16.95 15.13 -10.59
CA LYS A 88 18.14 14.33 -10.33
C LYS A 88 18.58 14.45 -8.86
N THR A 89 18.72 15.68 -8.36
CA THR A 89 19.08 15.94 -6.97
C THR A 89 18.09 15.32 -5.99
N ALA A 90 16.78 15.43 -6.25
CA ALA A 90 15.76 14.83 -5.40
C ALA A 90 15.84 13.31 -5.40
N SER A 91 16.07 12.69 -6.56
CA SER A 91 16.23 11.24 -6.68
C SER A 91 17.43 10.73 -5.89
N THR A 92 18.61 11.35 -6.05
CA THR A 92 19.82 10.96 -5.30
C THR A 92 19.71 11.26 -3.82
N THR A 93 19.16 12.43 -3.43
CA THR A 93 18.89 12.78 -2.03
C THR A 93 17.99 11.73 -1.38
N THR A 94 16.91 11.31 -2.06
CA THR A 94 15.99 10.28 -1.53
C THR A 94 16.67 8.94 -1.37
N ILE A 95 17.43 8.48 -2.37
CA ILE A 95 18.14 7.21 -2.30
C ILE A 95 19.11 7.21 -1.11
N ILE A 96 19.93 8.26 -0.96
CA ILE A 96 20.90 8.37 0.14
C ILE A 96 20.18 8.37 1.50
N SER A 97 19.16 9.22 1.64
CA SER A 97 18.44 9.37 2.93
C SER A 97 17.66 8.11 3.30
N CYS A 98 17.04 7.43 2.33
CA CYS A 98 16.34 6.18 2.58
C CYS A 98 17.28 5.01 2.84
N THR A 99 18.49 5.01 2.25
CA THR A 99 19.55 4.04 2.60
C THR A 99 19.95 4.20 4.06
N ILE A 100 20.20 5.44 4.52
CA ILE A 100 20.55 5.71 5.92
C ILE A 100 19.39 5.30 6.84
N LEU A 101 18.17 5.70 6.53
CA LEU A 101 16.97 5.34 7.32
C LEU A 101 16.79 3.83 7.40
N ALA A 102 16.88 3.12 6.27
CA ALA A 102 16.76 1.67 6.22
C ALA A 102 17.86 0.98 7.05
N THR A 103 19.10 1.47 6.98
CA THR A 103 20.21 0.95 7.78
C THR A 103 19.95 1.13 9.28
N VAL A 104 19.51 2.32 9.70
CA VAL A 104 19.15 2.58 11.11
C VAL A 104 18.02 1.67 11.57
N LEU A 105 16.97 1.52 10.76
CA LEU A 105 15.85 0.63 11.08
C LEU A 105 16.25 -0.84 11.07
N THR A 106 17.19 -1.25 10.21
CA THR A 106 17.73 -2.61 10.19
C THR A 106 18.50 -2.91 11.48
N VAL A 107 19.41 -2.03 11.88
CA VAL A 107 20.19 -2.20 13.13
C VAL A 107 19.24 -2.25 14.33
N PHE A 108 18.33 -1.28 14.43
CA PHE A 108 17.32 -1.24 15.49
C PHE A 108 16.45 -2.51 15.49
N GLY A 109 15.93 -2.91 14.34
CA GLY A 109 15.04 -4.06 14.23
C GLY A 109 15.73 -5.38 14.55
N LEU A 110 16.98 -5.58 14.14
CA LEU A 110 17.76 -6.78 14.48
C LEU A 110 18.03 -6.88 15.98
N GLU A 111 18.42 -5.77 16.61
CA GLU A 111 18.68 -5.73 18.07
C GLU A 111 17.41 -5.98 18.88
N PHE A 112 16.28 -5.40 18.46
CA PHE A 112 15.00 -5.49 19.16
C PHE A 112 14.05 -6.58 18.64
N SER A 113 14.47 -7.45 17.72
CA SER A 113 13.63 -8.53 17.17
C SER A 113 13.03 -9.43 18.24
N THR A 114 13.82 -9.91 19.17
CA THR A 114 13.38 -10.78 20.29
C THR A 114 12.41 -10.07 21.22
N PRO A 115 12.70 -8.86 21.77
CA PRO A 115 11.74 -8.08 22.55
C PRO A 115 10.42 -7.81 21.81
N LEU A 116 10.47 -7.47 20.53
CA LEU A 116 9.27 -7.19 19.71
C LEU A 116 8.39 -8.43 19.57
N MET A 117 8.97 -9.61 19.30
CA MET A 117 8.22 -10.87 19.22
C MET A 117 7.60 -11.27 20.57
N ARG A 118 8.28 -11.02 21.69
CA ARG A 118 7.73 -11.23 23.03
C ARG A 118 6.58 -10.26 23.34
N MET A 119 6.73 -9.00 22.96
CA MET A 119 5.70 -7.97 23.19
C MET A 119 4.35 -8.30 22.54
N ILE A 120 4.37 -9.01 21.41
CA ILE A 120 3.14 -9.46 20.73
C ILE A 120 2.66 -10.84 21.20
N ASN A 121 3.24 -11.37 22.31
CA ASN A 121 2.90 -12.68 22.89
C ASN A 121 2.96 -13.84 21.89
N THR A 122 4.03 -13.91 21.09
CA THR A 122 4.24 -15.02 20.14
C THR A 122 4.37 -16.34 20.93
N PRO A 123 3.60 -17.40 20.57
CA PRO A 123 3.68 -18.70 21.24
C PRO A 123 5.07 -19.34 21.15
N ASP A 124 5.49 -20.02 22.21
CA ASP A 124 6.85 -20.58 22.32
C ASP A 124 7.17 -21.61 21.24
N ASN A 125 6.20 -22.39 20.79
CA ASN A 125 6.36 -23.43 19.75
C ASN A 125 6.77 -22.85 18.39
N ILE A 126 6.38 -21.60 18.07
CA ILE A 126 6.71 -20.92 16.79
C ILE A 126 7.65 -19.75 17.00
N PHE A 127 8.05 -19.43 18.23
CA PHE A 127 8.84 -18.23 18.55
C PHE A 127 10.16 -18.18 17.80
N ARG A 128 10.91 -19.29 17.82
CA ARG A 128 12.23 -19.39 17.20
C ARG A 128 12.17 -19.18 15.68
N ASP A 129 11.18 -19.79 15.03
CA ASP A 129 10.98 -19.70 13.59
C ASP A 129 10.47 -18.32 13.19
N GLY A 130 9.56 -17.73 13.97
CA GLY A 130 9.08 -16.37 13.76
C GLY A 130 10.18 -15.33 13.94
N GLU A 131 11.03 -15.47 14.96
CA GLU A 131 12.19 -14.61 15.18
C GLU A 131 13.20 -14.72 14.03
N LEU A 132 13.49 -15.93 13.57
CA LEU A 132 14.38 -16.15 12.43
C LEU A 132 13.85 -15.49 11.16
N TYR A 133 12.56 -15.71 10.86
CA TYR A 133 11.90 -15.05 9.72
C TYR A 133 12.01 -13.53 9.82
N LEU A 134 11.67 -12.98 10.99
CA LEU A 134 11.71 -11.53 11.24
C LEU A 134 13.12 -10.97 11.06
N LYS A 135 14.15 -11.64 11.57
CA LYS A 135 15.55 -11.21 11.42
C LYS A 135 16.00 -11.18 9.96
N ILE A 136 15.66 -12.21 9.17
CA ILE A 136 15.98 -12.26 7.74
C ILE A 136 15.23 -11.15 6.99
N TYR A 137 13.93 -10.96 7.30
CA TYR A 137 13.12 -9.88 6.71
C TYR A 137 13.71 -8.49 7.01
N ILE A 138 14.09 -8.24 8.28
CA ILE A 138 14.70 -6.98 8.71
C ILE A 138 16.05 -6.76 8.03
N ALA A 139 16.87 -7.78 7.87
CA ALA A 139 18.14 -7.69 7.12
C ALA A 139 17.90 -7.25 5.65
N GLY A 140 16.73 -7.58 5.08
CA GLY A 140 16.30 -7.18 3.74
C GLY A 140 15.67 -5.78 3.64
N LEU A 141 15.51 -5.04 4.74
CA LEU A 141 14.84 -3.73 4.73
C LEU A 141 15.48 -2.74 3.77
N ILE A 142 16.79 -2.75 3.64
CA ILE A 142 17.50 -1.87 2.70
C ILE A 142 17.02 -2.08 1.25
N PHE A 143 16.83 -3.33 0.84
CA PHE A 143 16.32 -3.66 -0.48
C PHE A 143 14.86 -3.25 -0.63
N LEU A 144 14.04 -3.49 0.40
CA LEU A 144 12.64 -3.08 0.44
C LEU A 144 12.49 -1.57 0.27
N PHE A 145 13.25 -0.78 1.04
CA PHE A 145 13.20 0.68 0.97
C PHE A 145 13.63 1.20 -0.39
N LEU A 146 14.78 0.75 -0.89
CA LEU A 146 15.32 1.22 -2.16
C LEU A 146 14.46 0.81 -3.36
N TYR A 147 13.86 -0.38 -3.32
CA TYR A 147 12.90 -0.81 -4.33
C TYR A 147 11.63 0.07 -4.32
N ASN A 148 11.07 0.36 -3.12
CA ASN A 148 9.90 1.22 -2.99
C ASN A 148 10.18 2.65 -3.46
N VAL A 149 11.29 3.24 -3.04
CA VAL A 149 11.72 4.57 -3.47
C VAL A 149 11.99 4.61 -4.97
N GLY A 150 12.65 3.60 -5.53
CA GLY A 150 12.84 3.45 -6.96
C GLY A 150 11.50 3.46 -7.72
N THR A 151 10.53 2.70 -7.23
CA THR A 151 9.15 2.69 -7.77
C THR A 151 8.52 4.09 -7.71
N GLY A 152 8.68 4.81 -6.59
CA GLY A 152 8.22 6.20 -6.46
C GLY A 152 8.84 7.14 -7.48
N ILE A 153 10.16 7.03 -7.70
CA ILE A 153 10.87 7.86 -8.69
C ILE A 153 10.41 7.53 -10.12
N TYR A 154 10.22 6.24 -10.47
CA TYR A 154 9.66 5.87 -11.77
C TYR A 154 8.27 6.45 -11.99
N ASN A 155 7.38 6.29 -11.02
CA ASN A 155 6.03 6.83 -11.08
C ASN A 155 6.03 8.35 -11.18
N ALA A 156 6.93 9.02 -10.47
CA ALA A 156 7.11 10.47 -10.55
C ALA A 156 7.50 10.95 -11.94
N MET A 157 8.29 10.17 -12.67
CA MET A 157 8.68 10.44 -14.07
C MET A 157 7.66 9.92 -15.11
N GLY A 158 6.47 9.47 -14.67
CA GLY A 158 5.44 8.94 -15.55
C GLY A 158 5.73 7.55 -16.12
N ASP A 159 6.55 6.76 -15.46
CA ASP A 159 6.91 5.40 -15.87
C ASP A 159 6.33 4.35 -14.91
N SER A 160 5.10 3.94 -15.16
CA SER A 160 4.43 2.88 -14.40
C SER A 160 4.72 1.46 -14.91
N LYS A 161 5.32 1.33 -16.10
CA LYS A 161 5.60 0.02 -16.72
C LYS A 161 6.84 -0.64 -16.12
N THR A 162 7.89 0.12 -15.85
CA THR A 162 9.13 -0.43 -15.29
C THR A 162 8.90 -1.08 -13.92
N PRO A 163 8.22 -0.44 -12.93
CA PRO A 163 7.84 -1.10 -11.69
C PRO A 163 7.02 -2.38 -11.89
N LEU A 164 6.07 -2.38 -12.85
CA LEU A 164 5.29 -3.58 -13.16
C LEU A 164 6.17 -4.75 -13.61
N TYR A 165 7.08 -4.53 -14.57
CA TYR A 165 7.95 -5.61 -15.05
C TYR A 165 8.91 -6.12 -13.97
N LEU A 166 9.44 -5.22 -13.15
CA LEU A 166 10.27 -5.58 -12.01
C LEU A 166 9.49 -6.40 -10.98
N LEU A 167 8.25 -6.01 -10.69
CA LEU A 167 7.38 -6.75 -9.78
C LEU A 167 7.07 -8.16 -10.32
N ILE A 168 6.68 -8.27 -11.59
CA ILE A 168 6.41 -9.59 -12.20
C ILE A 168 7.65 -10.48 -12.12
N GLY A 169 8.81 -9.97 -12.51
CA GLY A 169 10.06 -10.72 -12.48
C GLY A 169 10.44 -11.18 -11.07
N SER A 170 10.35 -10.28 -10.08
CA SER A 170 10.66 -10.60 -8.69
C SER A 170 9.65 -11.57 -8.07
N SER A 171 8.35 -11.42 -8.37
CA SER A 171 7.32 -12.31 -7.85
C SER A 171 7.45 -13.72 -8.40
N VAL A 172 7.67 -13.87 -9.71
CA VAL A 172 7.93 -15.19 -10.32
C VAL A 172 9.21 -15.79 -9.75
N GLY A 173 10.29 -15.01 -9.67
CA GLY A 173 11.56 -15.45 -9.09
C GLY A 173 11.42 -15.89 -7.64
N ASN A 174 10.66 -15.16 -6.84
CA ASN A 174 10.42 -15.50 -5.44
C ASN A 174 9.64 -16.83 -5.31
N VAL A 175 8.53 -17.01 -6.04
CA VAL A 175 7.74 -18.26 -6.04
C VAL A 175 8.61 -19.46 -6.40
N VAL A 176 9.50 -19.31 -7.40
CA VAL A 176 10.45 -20.38 -7.78
C VAL A 176 11.46 -20.66 -6.65
N LEU A 177 12.02 -19.62 -6.04
CA LEU A 177 12.96 -19.75 -4.92
C LEU A 177 12.29 -20.37 -3.69
N ASP A 178 11.06 -19.94 -3.35
CA ASP A 178 10.28 -20.53 -2.26
C ASP A 178 10.11 -22.04 -2.48
N TYR A 179 9.67 -22.41 -3.67
CA TYR A 179 9.49 -23.83 -4.00
C TYR A 179 10.79 -24.63 -3.90
N VAL A 180 11.90 -24.09 -4.40
CA VAL A 180 13.21 -24.74 -4.34
C VAL A 180 13.72 -24.86 -2.91
N PHE A 181 13.71 -23.77 -2.14
CA PHE A 181 14.27 -23.77 -0.79
C PHE A 181 13.42 -24.56 0.20
N VAL A 182 12.11 -24.51 0.07
CA VAL A 182 11.22 -25.21 1.00
C VAL A 182 11.09 -26.67 0.64
N LYS A 183 10.85 -27.02 -0.65
CA LYS A 183 10.60 -28.39 -1.05
C LYS A 183 11.87 -29.22 -1.23
N PHE A 184 12.90 -28.69 -1.93
CA PHE A 184 14.11 -29.46 -2.24
C PHE A 184 15.15 -29.32 -1.13
N PHE A 185 15.44 -28.12 -0.63
CA PHE A 185 16.42 -27.92 0.41
C PHE A 185 15.85 -28.13 1.82
N LYS A 186 14.52 -28.18 1.96
CA LYS A 186 13.81 -28.41 3.24
C LYS A 186 14.17 -27.39 4.32
N TRP A 187 14.39 -26.14 3.93
CA TRP A 187 14.78 -25.07 4.85
C TRP A 187 13.59 -24.51 5.67
N GLY A 188 12.36 -25.01 5.45
CA GLY A 188 11.19 -24.55 6.20
C GLY A 188 10.99 -23.04 6.13
N VAL A 189 10.78 -22.41 7.32
CA VAL A 189 10.58 -20.95 7.45
C VAL A 189 11.76 -20.14 6.92
N ALA A 190 12.99 -20.61 7.18
CA ALA A 190 14.19 -19.95 6.66
C ALA A 190 14.22 -19.91 5.13
N GLY A 191 13.68 -20.96 4.47
CA GLY A 191 13.58 -21.01 3.01
C GLY A 191 12.70 -19.90 2.44
N VAL A 192 11.51 -19.70 3.01
CA VAL A 192 10.59 -18.62 2.64
C VAL A 192 11.23 -17.23 2.87
N ALA A 193 11.86 -17.04 4.03
CA ALA A 193 12.50 -15.76 4.35
C ALA A 193 13.65 -15.43 3.39
N TRP A 194 14.54 -16.39 3.11
CA TRP A 194 15.66 -16.20 2.18
C TRP A 194 15.22 -16.03 0.74
N ALA A 195 14.20 -16.73 0.29
CA ALA A 195 13.62 -16.54 -1.05
C ALA A 195 13.12 -15.11 -1.24
N THR A 196 12.37 -14.59 -0.26
CA THR A 196 11.90 -13.20 -0.26
C THR A 196 13.08 -12.20 -0.23
N PHE A 197 14.07 -12.42 0.62
CA PHE A 197 15.26 -11.58 0.72
C PHE A 197 16.02 -11.50 -0.62
N ILE A 198 16.27 -12.65 -1.25
CA ILE A 198 16.99 -12.72 -2.54
C ILE A 198 16.17 -12.07 -3.66
N ALA A 199 14.88 -12.40 -3.76
CA ALA A 199 14.02 -11.84 -4.81
C ALA A 199 13.92 -10.32 -4.71
N GLN A 200 13.76 -9.77 -3.50
CA GLN A 200 13.76 -8.33 -3.25
C GLN A 200 15.12 -7.69 -3.54
N GLY A 201 16.21 -8.34 -3.14
CA GLY A 201 17.57 -7.87 -3.42
C GLY A 201 17.84 -7.76 -4.92
N VAL A 202 17.52 -8.79 -5.67
CA VAL A 202 17.67 -8.82 -7.14
C VAL A 202 16.79 -7.73 -7.78
N ALA A 203 15.52 -7.62 -7.38
CA ALA A 203 14.62 -6.59 -7.89
C ALA A 203 15.14 -5.18 -7.59
N CYS A 204 15.67 -4.95 -6.38
CA CYS A 204 16.27 -3.67 -5.97
C CYS A 204 17.47 -3.31 -6.85
N VAL A 205 18.42 -4.24 -7.05
CA VAL A 205 19.60 -4.00 -7.88
C VAL A 205 19.19 -3.66 -9.32
N PHE A 206 18.30 -4.45 -9.94
CA PHE A 206 17.82 -4.14 -11.30
C PHE A 206 17.08 -2.80 -11.34
N SER A 207 16.24 -2.51 -10.32
CA SER A 207 15.53 -1.24 -10.22
C SER A 207 16.52 -0.07 -10.21
N LEU A 208 17.55 -0.11 -9.38
CA LEU A 208 18.53 0.97 -9.29
C LEU A 208 19.37 1.10 -10.58
N LEU A 209 19.81 -0.01 -11.18
CA LEU A 209 20.57 0.02 -12.44
C LEU A 209 19.77 0.66 -13.58
N ILE A 210 18.48 0.30 -13.72
CA ILE A 210 17.61 0.89 -14.72
C ILE A 210 17.33 2.36 -14.40
N LEU A 211 17.17 2.70 -13.10
CA LEU A 211 16.93 4.07 -12.66
C LEU A 211 18.13 4.98 -13.01
N VAL A 212 19.35 4.56 -12.71
CA VAL A 212 20.56 5.29 -13.06
C VAL A 212 20.65 5.51 -14.57
N LYS A 213 20.40 4.47 -15.37
CA LYS A 213 20.39 4.60 -16.84
C LYS A 213 19.32 5.58 -17.35
N LYS A 214 18.14 5.60 -16.74
CA LYS A 214 17.04 6.50 -17.14
C LYS A 214 17.29 7.94 -16.71
N THR A 215 17.75 8.16 -15.49
CA THR A 215 18.06 9.50 -14.99
C THR A 215 19.28 10.11 -15.69
N ALA A 216 20.27 9.29 -16.09
CA ALA A 216 21.40 9.75 -16.88
C ALA A 216 20.98 10.34 -18.25
N LYS A 217 19.92 9.81 -18.88
CA LYS A 217 19.38 10.32 -20.16
C LYS A 217 18.68 11.67 -20.04
N ILE A 218 18.33 12.12 -18.86
CA ILE A 218 17.74 13.43 -18.64
C ILE A 218 18.84 14.46 -18.79
N LYS A 219 18.74 15.35 -19.80
CA LYS A 219 19.70 16.44 -19.99
C LYS A 219 19.47 17.52 -18.95
N THR A 220 20.54 18.04 -18.37
CA THR A 220 20.54 19.16 -17.42
C THR A 220 21.61 20.16 -17.86
N GLU A 221 21.33 21.44 -17.73
CA GLU A 221 22.27 22.50 -18.10
C GLU A 221 23.48 22.50 -17.16
N ASP A 222 23.21 22.39 -15.85
CA ASP A 222 24.23 22.32 -14.81
C ASP A 222 24.41 20.91 -14.25
N LYS A 223 25.55 20.66 -13.61
CA LYS A 223 25.79 19.44 -12.86
C LYS A 223 24.97 19.46 -11.56
N PRO A 224 23.95 18.60 -11.43
CA PRO A 224 23.09 18.61 -10.25
C PRO A 224 23.84 18.18 -9.00
N PRO A 225 23.64 18.84 -7.85
CA PRO A 225 24.22 18.38 -6.60
C PRO A 225 23.67 17.01 -6.20
N LEU A 226 24.52 16.15 -5.63
CA LEU A 226 24.12 14.80 -5.23
C LEU A 226 23.13 14.79 -4.06
N PHE A 227 23.18 15.81 -3.19
CA PHE A 227 22.36 15.91 -2.00
C PHE A 227 21.91 17.33 -1.74
N SER A 228 20.66 17.51 -1.28
CA SER A 228 20.11 18.80 -0.88
C SER A 228 19.25 18.68 0.37
N GLY A 229 19.68 19.29 1.46
CA GLY A 229 18.91 19.34 2.72
C GLY A 229 17.56 20.04 2.59
N LYS A 230 17.45 21.05 1.69
CA LYS A 230 16.17 21.73 1.41
C LYS A 230 15.17 20.76 0.74
N ILE A 231 15.64 19.97 -0.22
CA ILE A 231 14.80 18.97 -0.91
C ILE A 231 14.45 17.84 0.07
N LEU A 232 15.40 17.37 0.88
CA LEU A 232 15.13 16.36 1.91
C LEU A 232 14.03 16.85 2.87
N LYS A 233 14.14 18.08 3.39
CA LYS A 233 13.09 18.66 4.25
C LYS A 233 11.71 18.62 3.59
N LYS A 234 11.62 18.97 2.29
CA LYS A 234 10.36 18.91 1.54
C LYS A 234 9.85 17.48 1.42
N ILE A 235 10.70 16.51 1.07
CA ILE A 235 10.34 15.09 0.97
C ILE A 235 9.86 14.57 2.33
N THR A 236 10.56 14.87 3.42
CA THR A 236 10.21 14.45 4.78
C THR A 236 8.84 14.99 5.20
N LEU A 237 8.53 16.27 4.90
CA LEU A 237 7.22 16.86 5.18
C LEU A 237 6.06 16.14 4.46
N TYR A 238 6.31 15.49 3.33
CA TYR A 238 5.30 14.72 2.61
C TYR A 238 5.32 13.23 2.98
N SER A 239 6.48 12.71 3.40
CA SER A 239 6.63 11.32 3.81
C SER A 239 6.03 11.06 5.19
N ILE A 240 6.28 11.92 6.18
CA ILE A 240 5.80 11.74 7.57
C ILE A 240 4.28 11.54 7.63
N PRO A 241 3.42 12.39 7.03
CA PRO A 241 1.98 12.16 7.02
C PRO A 241 1.58 10.81 6.41
N SER A 242 2.27 10.38 5.36
CA SER A 242 1.99 9.11 4.70
C SER A 242 2.46 7.90 5.52
N ILE A 243 3.58 8.00 6.22
CA ILE A 243 4.04 6.99 7.18
C ILE A 243 3.03 6.86 8.33
N LEU A 244 2.63 7.99 8.91
CA LEU A 244 1.64 8.01 9.99
C LEU A 244 0.32 7.40 9.54
N GLN A 245 -0.17 7.73 8.35
CA GLN A 245 -1.38 7.12 7.78
C GLN A 245 -1.27 5.60 7.75
N GLN A 246 -0.19 5.06 7.18
CA GLN A 246 -0.02 3.60 7.07
C GLN A 246 0.10 2.93 8.44
N SER A 247 0.81 3.56 9.38
CA SER A 247 0.94 3.06 10.75
C SER A 247 -0.41 3.06 11.47
N PHE A 248 -1.19 4.14 11.36
CA PHE A 248 -2.52 4.22 11.98
C PHE A 248 -3.53 3.25 11.36
N ILE A 249 -3.45 2.97 10.06
CA ILE A 249 -4.27 1.92 9.43
C ILE A 249 -3.95 0.57 10.07
N SER A 250 -2.67 0.25 10.25
CA SER A 250 -2.24 -1.02 10.86
C SER A 250 -2.72 -1.14 12.30
N VAL A 251 -2.54 -0.08 13.10
CA VAL A 251 -3.01 -0.03 14.50
C VAL A 251 -4.54 -0.12 14.57
N GLY A 252 -5.26 0.61 13.72
CA GLY A 252 -6.73 0.53 13.64
C GLY A 252 -7.24 -0.86 13.32
N ASN A 253 -6.57 -1.57 12.41
CA ASN A 253 -6.91 -2.94 12.07
C ASN A 253 -6.69 -3.91 13.25
N ILE A 254 -5.65 -3.69 14.09
CA ILE A 254 -5.44 -4.48 15.32
C ILE A 254 -6.61 -4.30 16.30
N PHE A 255 -7.08 -3.07 16.51
CA PHE A 255 -8.24 -2.82 17.38
C PHE A 255 -9.52 -3.47 16.85
N VAL A 256 -9.77 -3.39 15.54
CA VAL A 256 -10.92 -4.06 14.93
C VAL A 256 -10.79 -5.58 15.05
N GLN A 257 -9.60 -6.15 14.84
CA GLN A 257 -9.35 -7.59 14.99
C GLN A 257 -9.57 -8.05 16.43
N TYR A 258 -9.10 -7.28 17.42
CA TYR A 258 -9.35 -7.56 18.82
C TYR A 258 -10.85 -7.68 19.12
N LEU A 259 -11.64 -6.74 18.58
CA LEU A 259 -13.09 -6.75 18.75
C LEU A 259 -13.74 -7.93 18.02
N VAL A 260 -13.30 -8.27 16.82
CA VAL A 260 -13.77 -9.44 16.05
C VAL A 260 -13.50 -10.75 16.82
N ASN A 261 -12.34 -10.86 17.45
CA ASN A 261 -11.93 -12.04 18.21
C ASN A 261 -12.87 -12.32 19.39
N SER A 262 -13.47 -11.27 20.00
CA SER A 262 -14.43 -11.43 21.09
C SER A 262 -15.75 -12.10 20.70
N PHE A 263 -16.04 -12.21 19.39
CA PHE A 263 -17.26 -12.85 18.86
C PHE A 263 -17.06 -14.34 18.49
N GLY A 264 -15.88 -14.91 18.75
CA GLY A 264 -15.58 -16.32 18.59
C GLY A 264 -15.08 -16.74 17.21
N SER A 265 -14.72 -18.02 17.09
CA SER A 265 -13.99 -18.57 15.94
C SER A 265 -14.72 -18.41 14.59
N SER A 266 -16.04 -18.62 14.54
CA SER A 266 -16.82 -18.43 13.32
C SER A 266 -16.77 -16.99 12.82
N CYS A 267 -16.75 -15.99 13.73
CA CYS A 267 -16.64 -14.58 13.37
C CYS A 267 -15.24 -14.27 12.82
N ILE A 268 -14.21 -14.81 13.45
CA ILE A 268 -12.83 -14.66 12.99
C ILE A 268 -12.65 -15.24 11.59
N ALA A 269 -13.14 -16.46 11.34
CA ALA A 269 -13.01 -17.13 10.05
C ALA A 269 -13.76 -16.37 8.93
N GLY A 270 -15.01 -15.97 9.18
CA GLY A 270 -15.82 -15.19 8.24
C GLY A 270 -15.22 -13.83 7.93
N TYR A 271 -14.78 -13.09 8.96
CA TYR A 271 -14.10 -11.82 8.79
C TYR A 271 -12.78 -11.95 8.05
N SER A 272 -11.95 -12.94 8.41
CA SER A 272 -10.64 -13.15 7.76
C SER A 272 -10.75 -13.41 6.26
N SER A 273 -11.78 -14.13 5.84
CA SER A 273 -12.06 -14.39 4.41
C SER A 273 -12.55 -13.12 3.72
N ALA A 274 -13.49 -12.42 4.33
CA ALA A 274 -14.08 -11.21 3.77
C ALA A 274 -13.09 -10.05 3.71
N ILE A 275 -12.22 -9.87 4.71
CA ILE A 275 -11.23 -8.79 4.73
C ILE A 275 -10.15 -8.96 3.64
N LYS A 276 -9.79 -10.19 3.24
CA LYS A 276 -8.89 -10.42 2.11
C LYS A 276 -9.47 -9.87 0.81
N LEU A 277 -10.76 -10.14 0.57
CA LEU A 277 -11.49 -9.61 -0.59
C LEU A 277 -11.60 -8.09 -0.55
N ASN A 278 -11.97 -7.54 0.61
CA ASN A 278 -12.03 -6.10 0.82
C ASN A 278 -10.67 -5.42 0.61
N THR A 279 -9.58 -6.02 1.11
CA THR A 279 -8.22 -5.50 0.93
C THR A 279 -7.86 -5.42 -0.54
N PHE A 280 -8.24 -6.40 -1.36
CA PHE A 280 -8.02 -6.35 -2.81
C PHE A 280 -8.74 -5.14 -3.44
N ALA A 281 -10.00 -4.89 -3.09
CA ALA A 281 -10.73 -3.73 -3.58
C ALA A 281 -10.09 -2.40 -3.12
N ILE A 282 -9.79 -2.26 -1.83
CA ILE A 282 -9.18 -1.03 -1.27
C ILE A 282 -7.79 -0.77 -1.86
N THR A 283 -6.96 -1.80 -2.03
CA THR A 283 -5.63 -1.66 -2.65
C THR A 283 -5.73 -1.23 -4.11
N SER A 284 -6.75 -1.70 -4.83
CA SER A 284 -7.04 -1.26 -6.20
C SER A 284 -7.34 0.24 -6.26
N PHE A 285 -8.22 0.75 -5.38
CA PHE A 285 -8.50 2.20 -5.30
C PHE A 285 -7.28 3.00 -4.87
N THR A 286 -6.50 2.51 -3.91
CA THR A 286 -5.29 3.18 -3.43
C THR A 286 -4.25 3.31 -4.54
N THR A 287 -4.11 2.29 -5.36
CA THR A 287 -3.17 2.30 -6.50
C THR A 287 -3.60 3.29 -7.58
N LEU A 288 -4.88 3.33 -7.92
CA LEU A 288 -5.42 4.36 -8.82
C LEU A 288 -5.21 5.77 -8.26
N SER A 289 -5.40 5.96 -6.96
CA SER A 289 -5.16 7.21 -6.25
C SER A 289 -3.69 7.63 -6.28
N ASN A 290 -2.75 6.69 -6.20
CA ASN A 290 -1.33 6.96 -6.36
C ASN A 290 -1.01 7.43 -7.79
N GLY A 291 -1.66 6.84 -8.81
CA GLY A 291 -1.61 7.31 -10.19
C GLY A 291 -2.14 8.74 -10.35
N LEU A 292 -3.29 9.03 -9.75
CA LEU A 292 -3.86 10.38 -9.73
C LEU A 292 -2.96 11.37 -8.99
N SER A 293 -2.36 10.96 -7.87
CA SER A 293 -1.42 11.80 -7.11
C SER A 293 -0.22 12.22 -7.96
N SER A 294 0.38 11.29 -8.71
CA SER A 294 1.49 11.60 -9.64
C SER A 294 1.04 12.53 -10.77
N PHE A 295 -0.15 12.30 -11.33
CA PHE A 295 -0.74 13.17 -12.36
C PHE A 295 -0.97 14.59 -11.82
N VAL A 296 -1.59 14.72 -10.66
CA VAL A 296 -1.85 16.01 -10.01
C VAL A 296 -0.54 16.70 -9.67
N ALA A 297 0.45 15.99 -9.12
CA ALA A 297 1.74 16.56 -8.73
C ALA A 297 2.52 17.10 -9.95
N GLN A 298 2.55 16.37 -11.08
CA GLN A 298 3.18 16.89 -12.30
C GLN A 298 2.45 18.13 -12.86
N ASN A 299 1.12 18.11 -12.90
CA ASN A 299 0.34 19.25 -13.39
C ASN A 299 0.41 20.45 -12.43
N TYR A 300 0.52 20.23 -11.13
CA TYR A 300 0.75 21.27 -10.14
C TYR A 300 2.14 21.92 -10.32
N GLY A 301 3.18 21.11 -10.50
CA GLY A 301 4.52 21.62 -10.81
C GLY A 301 4.61 22.38 -12.14
N ALA A 302 3.76 22.03 -13.12
CA ALA A 302 3.64 22.72 -14.39
C ALA A 302 2.71 23.96 -14.37
N GLY A 303 2.09 24.30 -13.22
CA GLY A 303 1.12 25.39 -13.12
C GLY A 303 -0.22 25.15 -13.83
N ARG A 304 -0.56 23.89 -14.17
CA ARG A 304 -1.73 23.52 -14.97
C ARG A 304 -2.95 23.16 -14.10
N ASN A 305 -3.50 24.15 -13.39
CA ASN A 305 -4.66 23.94 -12.50
C ASN A 305 -5.92 23.47 -13.25
N ASP A 306 -6.13 23.89 -14.48
CA ASP A 306 -7.18 23.41 -15.39
C ASP A 306 -7.16 21.89 -15.53
N ARG A 307 -5.98 21.32 -15.69
CA ARG A 307 -5.77 19.89 -15.86
C ARG A 307 -5.91 19.12 -14.54
N ILE A 308 -5.56 19.72 -13.42
CA ILE A 308 -5.77 19.10 -12.09
C ILE A 308 -7.26 18.84 -11.88
N LYS A 309 -8.12 19.85 -12.13
CA LYS A 309 -9.59 19.70 -12.04
C LYS A 309 -10.12 18.61 -12.97
N SER A 310 -9.67 18.61 -14.23
CA SER A 310 -10.10 17.63 -15.23
C SER A 310 -9.59 16.21 -14.91
N GLY A 311 -8.34 16.09 -14.45
CA GLY A 311 -7.75 14.82 -14.05
C GLY A 311 -8.42 14.24 -12.80
N TYR A 312 -8.77 15.08 -11.83
CA TYR A 312 -9.52 14.66 -10.66
C TYR A 312 -10.91 14.09 -11.04
N LYS A 313 -11.66 14.81 -11.92
CA LYS A 313 -12.95 14.29 -12.44
C LYS A 313 -12.76 12.95 -13.18
N ALA A 314 -11.72 12.84 -14.01
CA ALA A 314 -11.39 11.57 -14.66
C ALA A 314 -11.07 10.46 -13.65
N GLY A 315 -10.30 10.76 -12.62
CA GLY A 315 -9.97 9.82 -11.54
C GLY A 315 -11.22 9.31 -10.81
N LEU A 316 -12.19 10.19 -10.52
CA LEU A 316 -13.45 9.80 -9.90
C LEU A 316 -14.26 8.83 -10.78
N VAL A 317 -14.32 9.10 -12.09
CA VAL A 317 -15.03 8.22 -13.02
C VAL A 317 -14.31 6.87 -13.16
N ILE A 318 -12.98 6.86 -13.27
CA ILE A 318 -12.19 5.62 -13.32
C ILE A 318 -12.42 4.80 -12.04
N SER A 319 -12.39 5.45 -10.87
CA SER A 319 -12.66 4.79 -9.59
C SER A 319 -14.06 4.19 -9.53
N ALA A 320 -15.07 4.90 -10.02
CA ALA A 320 -16.45 4.40 -10.09
C ALA A 320 -16.56 3.18 -11.02
N ILE A 321 -15.93 3.22 -12.20
CA ILE A 321 -15.88 2.09 -13.14
C ILE A 321 -15.24 0.86 -12.48
N VAL A 322 -14.13 1.04 -11.76
CA VAL A 322 -13.44 -0.05 -11.06
C VAL A 322 -14.25 -0.55 -9.85
N ALA A 323 -15.06 0.31 -9.21
CA ALA A 323 -15.93 -0.10 -8.11
C ALA A 323 -17.05 -1.05 -8.56
N VAL A 324 -17.59 -0.88 -9.77
CA VAL A 324 -18.75 -1.66 -10.27
C VAL A 324 -18.50 -3.18 -10.21
N PRO A 325 -17.43 -3.75 -10.75
CA PRO A 325 -17.17 -5.19 -10.65
C PRO A 325 -17.11 -5.68 -9.20
N PHE A 326 -16.44 -4.93 -8.30
CA PHE A 326 -16.37 -5.30 -6.88
C PHE A 326 -17.76 -5.27 -6.22
N ILE A 327 -18.58 -4.25 -6.51
CA ILE A 327 -19.93 -4.16 -5.99
C ILE A 327 -20.76 -5.34 -6.50
N LEU A 328 -20.74 -5.62 -7.80
CA LEU A 328 -21.49 -6.71 -8.38
C LEU A 328 -21.08 -8.07 -7.79
N CYS A 329 -19.78 -8.36 -7.71
CA CYS A 329 -19.29 -9.62 -7.17
C CYS A 329 -19.62 -9.75 -5.67
N PHE A 330 -19.39 -8.71 -4.87
CA PHE A 330 -19.48 -8.82 -3.41
C PHE A 330 -20.88 -8.60 -2.87
N PHE A 331 -21.76 -7.91 -3.61
CA PHE A 331 -23.15 -7.74 -3.24
C PHE A 331 -24.05 -8.85 -3.79
N CYS A 332 -23.89 -9.20 -5.07
CA CYS A 332 -24.77 -10.18 -5.73
C CYS A 332 -24.31 -11.63 -5.49
N MET A 333 -22.99 -11.87 -5.39
CA MET A 333 -22.42 -13.21 -5.26
C MET A 333 -21.51 -13.37 -4.02
N PRO A 334 -21.86 -12.81 -2.85
CA PRO A 334 -20.94 -12.77 -1.70
C PRO A 334 -20.63 -14.18 -1.17
N LYS A 335 -21.62 -15.09 -1.17
CA LYS A 335 -21.42 -16.48 -0.74
C LYS A 335 -20.38 -17.20 -1.59
N THR A 336 -20.46 -17.05 -2.91
CA THR A 336 -19.47 -17.64 -3.85
C THR A 336 -18.08 -17.07 -3.60
N MET A 337 -17.96 -15.77 -3.33
CA MET A 337 -16.68 -15.12 -3.03
C MET A 337 -16.07 -15.61 -1.72
N ILE A 338 -16.88 -15.77 -0.68
CA ILE A 338 -16.41 -16.29 0.63
C ILE A 338 -16.03 -17.76 0.54
N ASN A 339 -16.77 -18.58 -0.22
CA ASN A 339 -16.47 -19.99 -0.40
C ASN A 339 -15.17 -20.25 -1.19
N LEU A 340 -14.55 -19.24 -1.78
CA LEU A 340 -13.17 -19.36 -2.28
C LEU A 340 -12.14 -19.60 -1.18
N PHE A 341 -12.49 -19.27 0.07
CA PHE A 341 -11.59 -19.35 1.24
C PHE A 341 -12.10 -20.28 2.34
N LEU A 342 -13.39 -20.62 2.34
CA LEU A 342 -14.02 -21.47 3.34
C LEU A 342 -14.76 -22.61 2.64
N ASP A 343 -14.55 -23.83 3.14
CA ASP A 343 -15.32 -24.98 2.69
C ASP A 343 -16.77 -24.90 3.20
N ASP A 344 -17.69 -25.56 2.50
CA ASP A 344 -19.14 -25.53 2.74
C ASP A 344 -19.58 -25.99 4.16
N GLY A 345 -18.66 -26.58 4.95
CA GLY A 345 -18.92 -27.02 6.33
C GLY A 345 -19.09 -25.90 7.38
N GLY A 346 -18.71 -24.66 7.05
CA GLY A 346 -18.71 -23.53 7.98
C GLY A 346 -19.89 -22.56 7.78
N THR A 347 -21.12 -23.00 7.84
CA THR A 347 -22.33 -22.21 7.56
C THR A 347 -22.36 -20.84 8.25
N LYS A 348 -22.03 -20.77 9.55
CA LYS A 348 -22.05 -19.53 10.32
C LYS A 348 -20.92 -18.56 9.92
N ALA A 349 -19.72 -19.07 9.63
CA ALA A 349 -18.60 -18.24 9.17
C ALA A 349 -18.88 -17.66 7.78
N VAL A 350 -19.45 -18.46 6.87
CA VAL A 350 -19.86 -18.03 5.54
C VAL A 350 -20.94 -16.95 5.63
N GLU A 351 -21.92 -17.09 6.53
CA GLU A 351 -22.97 -16.10 6.75
C GLU A 351 -22.40 -14.75 7.24
N ILE A 352 -21.47 -14.79 8.20
CA ILE A 352 -20.82 -13.59 8.74
C ILE A 352 -20.01 -12.88 7.64
N GLY A 353 -19.18 -13.61 6.90
CA GLY A 353 -18.39 -13.04 5.80
C GLY A 353 -19.28 -12.46 4.68
N THR A 354 -20.37 -13.16 4.35
CA THR A 354 -21.37 -12.69 3.40
C THR A 354 -22.04 -11.40 3.86
N THR A 355 -22.42 -11.31 5.13
CA THR A 355 -23.00 -10.11 5.73
C THR A 355 -22.04 -8.93 5.69
N PHE A 356 -20.77 -9.15 6.01
CA PHE A 356 -19.74 -8.12 5.89
C PHE A 356 -19.66 -7.57 4.46
N LEU A 357 -19.52 -8.44 3.45
CA LEU A 357 -19.39 -8.02 2.06
C LEU A 357 -20.64 -7.26 1.56
N ARG A 358 -21.84 -7.73 1.91
CA ARG A 358 -23.09 -7.05 1.56
C ARG A 358 -23.22 -5.67 2.16
N ILE A 359 -22.75 -5.47 3.39
CA ILE A 359 -22.82 -4.17 4.06
C ILE A 359 -21.84 -3.18 3.44
N ILE A 360 -20.61 -3.59 3.17
CA ILE A 360 -19.56 -2.63 2.74
C ILE A 360 -19.56 -2.37 1.24
N SER A 361 -19.89 -3.38 0.40
CA SER A 361 -19.69 -3.27 -1.05
C SER A 361 -20.52 -2.16 -1.73
N PRO A 362 -21.77 -1.83 -1.35
CA PRO A 362 -22.47 -0.70 -1.94
C PRO A 362 -21.78 0.64 -1.74
N PHE A 363 -20.92 0.74 -0.73
CA PHE A 363 -20.22 1.96 -0.38
C PHE A 363 -18.85 2.10 -1.04
N TYR A 364 -18.43 1.16 -1.90
CA TYR A 364 -17.14 1.25 -2.60
C TYR A 364 -17.01 2.47 -3.51
N VAL A 365 -18.11 3.00 -4.04
CA VAL A 365 -18.07 4.27 -4.76
C VAL A 365 -17.64 5.41 -3.82
N PHE A 366 -18.15 5.45 -2.60
CA PHE A 366 -17.84 6.49 -1.63
C PHE A 366 -16.38 6.40 -1.14
N VAL A 367 -15.90 5.20 -0.79
CA VAL A 367 -14.50 5.03 -0.43
C VAL A 367 -13.58 5.33 -1.61
N GLY A 368 -13.98 4.99 -2.83
CA GLY A 368 -13.27 5.37 -4.04
C GLY A 368 -13.14 6.89 -4.19
N ILE A 369 -14.23 7.64 -4.00
CA ILE A 369 -14.22 9.12 -4.00
C ILE A 369 -13.27 9.65 -2.92
N LYS A 370 -13.33 9.10 -1.70
CA LYS A 370 -12.45 9.47 -0.58
C LYS A 370 -10.99 9.26 -0.94
N ILE A 371 -10.63 8.07 -1.38
CA ILE A 371 -9.26 7.70 -1.70
C ILE A 371 -8.71 8.52 -2.88
N MET A 372 -9.54 8.80 -3.91
CA MET A 372 -9.15 9.69 -5.02
C MET A 372 -8.93 11.13 -4.55
N SER A 373 -9.76 11.63 -3.63
CA SER A 373 -9.58 12.97 -3.04
C SER A 373 -8.28 13.06 -2.26
N ASP A 374 -7.97 12.04 -1.46
CA ASP A 374 -6.70 11.95 -0.73
C ASP A 374 -5.49 11.97 -1.70
N GLY A 375 -5.58 11.27 -2.83
CA GLY A 375 -4.55 11.30 -3.87
C GLY A 375 -4.35 12.68 -4.50
N ALA A 376 -5.44 13.38 -4.78
CA ALA A 376 -5.38 14.74 -5.32
C ALA A 376 -4.75 15.73 -4.31
N LEU A 377 -5.11 15.63 -3.03
CA LEU A 377 -4.52 16.45 -1.96
C LEU A 377 -3.03 16.21 -1.81
N ARG A 378 -2.62 14.94 -1.79
CA ARG A 378 -1.19 14.57 -1.76
C ARG A 378 -0.43 15.15 -2.96
N GLY A 379 -0.98 15.01 -4.17
CA GLY A 379 -0.36 15.52 -5.39
C GLY A 379 -0.14 17.03 -5.38
N LYS A 380 -1.10 17.82 -4.84
CA LYS A 380 -0.93 19.26 -4.61
C LYS A 380 0.03 19.59 -3.46
N GLY A 381 0.30 18.64 -2.57
CA GLY A 381 1.09 18.87 -1.36
C GLY A 381 0.27 19.41 -0.18
N ALA A 382 -1.06 19.34 -0.25
CA ALA A 382 -1.98 19.76 0.81
C ALA A 382 -2.06 18.72 1.95
N MET A 383 -0.90 18.41 2.55
CA MET A 383 -0.73 17.29 3.48
C MET A 383 -1.53 17.43 4.76
N GLN A 384 -1.80 18.66 5.24
CA GLN A 384 -2.62 18.88 6.43
C GLN A 384 -4.05 18.38 6.23
N TYR A 385 -4.66 18.71 5.08
CA TYR A 385 -6.02 18.27 4.77
C TYR A 385 -6.11 16.77 4.50
N PHE A 386 -5.07 16.22 3.85
CA PHE A 386 -4.93 14.77 3.70
C PHE A 386 -4.90 14.05 5.05
N MET A 387 -4.12 14.55 6.02
CA MET A 387 -4.07 13.98 7.37
C MET A 387 -5.43 14.06 8.07
N ILE A 388 -6.07 15.23 8.05
CA ILE A 388 -7.39 15.43 8.71
C ILE A 388 -8.41 14.45 8.11
N SER A 389 -8.50 14.36 6.77
CA SER A 389 -9.41 13.42 6.10
C SER A 389 -9.16 11.98 6.54
N THR A 390 -7.91 11.55 6.53
CA THR A 390 -7.54 10.16 6.83
C THR A 390 -7.73 9.81 8.30
N PHE A 391 -7.26 10.67 9.23
CA PHE A 391 -7.41 10.40 10.65
C PHE A 391 -8.86 10.45 11.12
N THR A 392 -9.68 11.35 10.54
CA THR A 392 -11.13 11.36 10.83
C THR A 392 -11.76 10.02 10.47
N ASP A 393 -11.46 9.46 9.29
CA ASP A 393 -11.96 8.14 8.88
C ASP A 393 -11.51 7.04 9.85
N LEU A 394 -10.21 6.96 10.11
CA LEU A 394 -9.63 5.88 10.91
C LEU A 394 -10.12 5.91 12.36
N ILE A 395 -10.10 7.08 13.01
CA ILE A 395 -10.56 7.24 14.39
C ILE A 395 -12.05 6.94 14.48
N LEU A 396 -12.85 7.51 13.57
CA LEU A 396 -14.29 7.31 13.57
C LEU A 396 -14.66 5.84 13.36
N ARG A 397 -13.97 5.15 12.45
CA ARG A 397 -14.18 3.73 12.19
C ARG A 397 -13.90 2.87 13.42
N VAL A 398 -12.79 3.11 14.12
CA VAL A 398 -12.45 2.36 15.34
C VAL A 398 -13.45 2.66 16.46
N VAL A 399 -13.72 3.92 16.74
CA VAL A 399 -14.68 4.33 17.80
C VAL A 399 -16.07 3.75 17.52
N LEU A 400 -16.57 3.90 16.30
CA LEU A 400 -17.89 3.36 15.91
C LEU A 400 -17.93 1.83 15.96
N ALA A 401 -16.83 1.13 15.64
CA ALA A 401 -16.78 -0.32 15.78
C ALA A 401 -17.07 -0.75 17.22
N PHE A 402 -16.42 -0.12 18.22
CA PHE A 402 -16.66 -0.41 19.63
C PHE A 402 -18.06 0.01 20.12
N VAL A 403 -18.55 1.17 19.68
CA VAL A 403 -19.86 1.68 20.08
C VAL A 403 -20.99 0.84 19.50
N LEU A 404 -20.94 0.55 18.18
CA LEU A 404 -21.99 -0.17 17.48
C LEU A 404 -21.95 -1.70 17.71
N ALA A 405 -20.80 -2.24 18.10
CA ALA A 405 -20.73 -3.66 18.47
C ALA A 405 -21.58 -4.00 19.68
N ARG A 406 -21.83 -3.07 20.62
CA ARG A 406 -22.66 -3.30 21.79
C ARG A 406 -24.12 -3.63 21.45
N PRO A 407 -24.86 -2.78 20.66
CA PRO A 407 -26.25 -3.05 20.30
C PRO A 407 -26.41 -4.03 19.14
N TYR A 408 -25.45 -4.10 18.17
CA TYR A 408 -25.61 -4.82 16.91
C TYR A 408 -24.65 -6.03 16.74
N GLY A 409 -23.88 -6.37 17.77
CA GLY A 409 -22.90 -7.46 17.69
C GLY A 409 -21.84 -7.22 16.59
N SER A 410 -21.42 -8.30 15.94
CA SER A 410 -20.43 -8.21 14.85
C SER A 410 -20.88 -7.33 13.67
N THR A 411 -22.19 -7.27 13.39
CA THR A 411 -22.76 -6.41 12.35
C THR A 411 -22.46 -4.93 12.60
N GLY A 412 -22.43 -4.52 13.89
CA GLY A 412 -22.05 -3.15 14.28
C GLY A 412 -20.63 -2.80 13.89
N ILE A 413 -19.71 -3.77 13.94
CA ILE A 413 -18.33 -3.57 13.46
C ILE A 413 -18.32 -3.28 11.96
N TRP A 414 -19.12 -4.03 11.17
CA TRP A 414 -19.21 -3.87 9.73
C TRP A 414 -19.80 -2.51 9.33
N LEU A 415 -20.81 -2.03 10.06
CA LEU A 415 -21.43 -0.72 9.81
C LEU A 415 -20.47 0.46 10.07
N SER A 416 -19.47 0.31 10.92
CA SER A 416 -18.50 1.37 11.19
C SER A 416 -17.71 1.79 9.94
N TRP A 417 -17.48 0.87 8.99
CA TRP A 417 -16.73 1.15 7.76
C TRP A 417 -17.45 2.12 6.83
N PRO A 418 -18.70 1.84 6.38
CA PRO A 418 -19.44 2.76 5.53
C PRO A 418 -19.66 4.13 6.16
N ILE A 419 -19.95 4.18 7.47
CA ILE A 419 -20.18 5.44 8.18
C ILE A 419 -18.90 6.28 8.18
N GLY A 420 -17.74 5.67 8.51
CA GLY A 420 -16.42 6.33 8.43
C GLY A 420 -16.14 6.89 7.04
N TRP A 421 -16.40 6.12 5.99
CA TRP A 421 -16.21 6.56 4.60
C TRP A 421 -17.12 7.71 4.22
N LEU A 422 -18.41 7.64 4.55
CA LEU A 422 -19.39 8.70 4.24
C LEU A 422 -19.03 10.02 4.91
N VAL A 423 -18.70 10.00 6.21
CA VAL A 423 -18.28 11.21 6.94
C VAL A 423 -17.01 11.80 6.33
N SER A 424 -16.03 10.97 6.02
CA SER A 424 -14.76 11.41 5.43
C SER A 424 -14.94 11.98 4.02
N VAL A 425 -15.85 11.41 3.19
CA VAL A 425 -16.19 11.96 1.88
C VAL A 425 -16.80 13.35 2.00
N VAL A 426 -17.74 13.53 2.91
CA VAL A 426 -18.38 14.85 3.15
C VAL A 426 -17.33 15.86 3.56
N PHE A 427 -16.45 15.50 4.51
CA PHE A 427 -15.37 16.36 4.97
C PHE A 427 -14.39 16.72 3.83
N ALA A 428 -13.93 15.71 3.08
CA ALA A 428 -13.00 15.90 1.97
C ALA A 428 -13.60 16.80 0.86
N ARG A 429 -14.87 16.62 0.53
CA ARG A 429 -15.54 17.37 -0.56
C ARG A 429 -15.93 18.79 -0.16
N VAL A 430 -16.50 18.97 1.02
CA VAL A 430 -17.12 20.26 1.40
C VAL A 430 -16.08 21.30 1.80
N LYS A 431 -15.04 20.94 2.58
CA LYS A 431 -14.03 21.90 3.05
C LYS A 431 -12.77 21.96 2.20
N VAL A 432 -12.31 20.80 1.75
CA VAL A 432 -10.97 20.68 1.20
C VAL A 432 -10.96 20.96 -0.30
N MET A 433 -11.89 20.38 -1.05
CA MET A 433 -11.89 20.53 -2.50
C MET A 433 -12.37 21.88 -3.00
N LYS A 434 -13.34 22.50 -2.31
CA LYS A 434 -13.77 23.84 -2.68
C LYS A 434 -12.66 24.88 -2.52
N LYS A 435 -11.87 24.74 -1.46
CA LYS A 435 -10.81 25.70 -1.16
C LYS A 435 -9.53 25.42 -1.95
N GLU A 436 -9.05 24.18 -1.89
CA GLU A 436 -7.74 23.81 -2.44
C GLU A 436 -7.72 23.55 -3.97
N LEU A 437 -8.87 23.19 -4.59
CA LEU A 437 -8.95 23.01 -6.05
C LEU A 437 -9.51 24.23 -6.78
N ASN A 438 -10.08 25.23 -6.07
CA ASN A 438 -10.67 26.43 -6.66
C ASN A 438 -9.93 27.73 -6.29
N GLU A 439 -8.97 27.72 -5.35
CA GLU A 439 -8.12 28.88 -5.13
C GLU A 439 -7.11 28.99 -6.27
N GLU A 440 -7.15 30.14 -6.94
CA GLU A 440 -6.17 30.63 -7.91
C GLU A 440 -4.88 31.05 -7.22
#